data_ae967a610301c1e7a30c5e284fe47c66
#
_entry.id   ae967a610301c1e7a30c5e284fe47c66
#
_cell.length_a   1.000
_cell.length_b   1.000
_cell.length_c   1.000
_cell.angle_alpha   90.00
_cell.angle_beta   90.00
_cell.angle_gamma   90.00
#
_symmetry.space_group_name_H-M   'P 1'
#
loop_
_entity.id
_entity.type
_entity.pdbx_description
1 polymer ?
#
loop_
_entity_poly.entity_id
_entity_poly.type
_entity_poly.pdbx_seq_one_letter_code
_entity_poly.pdbx_strand_id
1 'polypeptide(L)'
;MSTTFSAALTDKERLARIGKYALRRFIMPVCGFGLFVYFLPKTALLYAICGAYDVSRNSGLSATTLRRYFIGNGFFTWVMSPFNSLLDLLSLPHVNKGVYRLEDLPPAYRDEVTRLIQAANESNLVAQMEEASKQHPRTMAFFRWYGVDQNTFLNAPALHQPWKYIETIGISVFNKKVSTSKHFGYLRASLRILYNLNDMTDDSAYIVVGEETNYWRENKLFIFDDTLLHQSFNETDQTRYCLFVDMIRPTPFPAVMRAVVSAVRLLTQSFKFVYYQNWKVIERP
;
A
#
# COMPACT_ATOMS: atom_id res chain seq x y z
N MET A 1 42.77 -9.19 15.66
CA MET A 1 43.10 -8.28 14.54
C MET A 1 43.14 -9.11 13.26
N SER A 2 42.08 -9.10 12.46
CA SER A 2 42.07 -9.71 11.12
C SER A 2 41.56 -8.63 10.19
N THR A 3 42.47 -7.95 9.53
CA THR A 3 42.21 -6.98 8.46
C THR A 3 41.90 -7.76 7.20
N THR A 4 40.61 -7.91 6.86
CA THR A 4 40.19 -8.38 5.54
C THR A 4 40.50 -7.29 4.51
N PHE A 5 41.61 -7.47 3.78
CA PHE A 5 41.95 -6.72 2.58
C PHE A 5 40.84 -6.95 1.54
N SER A 6 39.98 -5.95 1.29
CA SER A 6 39.14 -5.92 0.12
C SER A 6 40.02 -5.72 -1.11
N ALA A 7 40.29 -6.81 -1.83
CA ALA A 7 41.02 -6.73 -3.09
C ALA A 7 40.33 -5.78 -4.06
N ALA A 8 41.01 -4.73 -4.51
CA ALA A 8 40.52 -3.81 -5.51
C ALA A 8 40.25 -4.58 -6.80
N LEU A 9 38.99 -4.46 -7.32
CA LEU A 9 38.60 -5.09 -8.57
C LEU A 9 39.49 -4.63 -9.73
N THR A 10 39.93 -5.56 -10.56
CA THR A 10 40.67 -5.25 -11.80
C THR A 10 39.78 -4.42 -12.75
N ASP A 11 40.39 -3.61 -13.61
CA ASP A 11 39.68 -2.79 -14.60
C ASP A 11 38.75 -3.64 -15.49
N LYS A 12 39.15 -4.87 -15.84
CA LYS A 12 38.32 -5.84 -16.56
C LYS A 12 37.08 -6.23 -15.78
N GLU A 13 37.18 -6.50 -14.48
CA GLU A 13 36.02 -6.86 -13.64
C GLU A 13 35.10 -5.67 -13.42
N ARG A 14 35.66 -4.46 -13.34
CA ARG A 14 34.90 -3.20 -13.25
C ARG A 14 34.10 -2.94 -14.51
N LEU A 15 34.72 -3.08 -15.68
CA LEU A 15 34.06 -2.95 -16.99
C LEU A 15 32.98 -4.04 -17.20
N ALA A 16 33.27 -5.28 -16.80
CA ALA A 16 32.29 -6.37 -16.89
C ALA A 16 31.08 -6.14 -15.96
N ARG A 17 31.28 -5.58 -14.75
CA ARG A 17 30.20 -5.18 -13.84
C ARG A 17 29.35 -4.04 -14.43
N ILE A 18 30.00 -3.03 -14.97
CA ILE A 18 29.32 -1.89 -15.62
C ILE A 18 28.51 -2.40 -16.82
N GLY A 19 29.10 -3.26 -17.66
CA GLY A 19 28.44 -3.86 -18.82
C GLY A 19 27.23 -4.72 -18.43
N LYS A 20 27.37 -5.59 -17.41
CA LYS A 20 26.24 -6.39 -16.88
C LYS A 20 25.15 -5.50 -16.26
N TYR A 21 25.52 -4.44 -15.57
CA TYR A 21 24.57 -3.47 -15.02
C TYR A 21 23.82 -2.72 -16.12
N ALA A 22 24.55 -2.20 -17.11
CA ALA A 22 23.96 -1.51 -18.25
C ALA A 22 23.05 -2.44 -19.08
N LEU A 23 23.49 -3.68 -19.34
CA LEU A 23 22.70 -4.69 -20.06
C LEU A 23 21.37 -4.98 -19.34
N ARG A 24 21.42 -5.31 -18.04
CA ARG A 24 20.22 -5.67 -17.29
C ARG A 24 19.31 -4.48 -17.01
N ARG A 25 19.86 -3.30 -16.77
CA ARG A 25 19.08 -2.15 -16.30
C ARG A 25 18.56 -1.26 -17.41
N PHE A 26 19.19 -1.27 -18.59
CA PHE A 26 18.83 -0.41 -19.72
C PHE A 26 18.57 -1.21 -20.99
N ILE A 27 19.50 -2.04 -21.43
CA ILE A 27 19.43 -2.68 -22.75
C ILE A 27 18.28 -3.68 -22.79
N MET A 28 18.21 -4.62 -21.85
CA MET A 28 17.12 -5.62 -21.85
C MET A 28 15.71 -5.01 -21.71
N PRO A 29 15.45 -4.05 -20.82
CA PRO A 29 14.15 -3.40 -20.75
C PRO A 29 13.81 -2.61 -22.01
N VAL A 30 14.76 -1.89 -22.61
CA VAL A 30 14.54 -1.12 -23.84
C VAL A 30 14.28 -2.05 -25.02
N CYS A 31 15.06 -3.11 -25.20
CA CYS A 31 14.82 -4.10 -26.25
C CYS A 31 13.50 -4.85 -26.02
N GLY A 32 13.20 -5.26 -24.79
CA GLY A 32 11.94 -5.92 -24.45
C GLY A 32 10.73 -5.02 -24.74
N PHE A 33 10.82 -3.75 -24.37
CA PHE A 33 9.77 -2.77 -24.66
C PHE A 33 9.66 -2.51 -26.17
N GLY A 34 10.78 -2.40 -26.88
CA GLY A 34 10.80 -2.25 -28.35
C GLY A 34 10.14 -3.44 -29.06
N LEU A 35 10.45 -4.67 -28.65
CA LEU A 35 9.80 -5.88 -29.15
C LEU A 35 8.30 -5.90 -28.81
N PHE A 36 7.92 -5.51 -27.59
CA PHE A 36 6.52 -5.40 -27.19
C PHE A 36 5.74 -4.41 -28.08
N VAL A 37 6.31 -3.23 -28.32
CA VAL A 37 5.70 -2.22 -29.22
C VAL A 37 5.61 -2.74 -30.65
N TYR A 38 6.63 -3.43 -31.13
CA TYR A 38 6.67 -3.96 -32.50
C TYR A 38 5.63 -5.07 -32.73
N PHE A 39 5.57 -6.06 -31.83
CA PHE A 39 4.68 -7.21 -31.99
C PHE A 39 3.23 -6.96 -31.52
N LEU A 40 3.04 -6.05 -30.57
CA LEU A 40 1.75 -5.78 -29.95
C LEU A 40 1.44 -4.26 -29.86
N PRO A 41 1.44 -3.54 -31.01
CA PRO A 41 1.36 -2.07 -30.99
C PRO A 41 0.06 -1.55 -30.36
N LYS A 42 -1.07 -2.21 -30.58
CA LYS A 42 -2.36 -1.80 -29.98
C LYS A 42 -2.34 -1.98 -28.46
N THR A 43 -1.76 -3.06 -27.97
CA THR A 43 -1.60 -3.33 -26.54
C THR A 43 -0.62 -2.32 -25.92
N ALA A 44 0.49 -2.04 -26.59
CA ALA A 44 1.46 -1.04 -26.13
C ALA A 44 0.82 0.36 -26.02
N LEU A 45 -0.02 0.74 -27.00
CA LEU A 45 -0.76 2.00 -26.97
C LEU A 45 -1.74 2.04 -25.79
N LEU A 46 -2.48 0.95 -25.53
CA LEU A 46 -3.37 0.84 -24.37
C LEU A 46 -2.61 1.05 -23.05
N TYR A 47 -1.47 0.38 -22.87
CA TYR A 47 -0.62 0.54 -21.69
C TYR A 47 -0.04 1.94 -21.56
N ALA A 48 0.31 2.58 -22.68
CA ALA A 48 0.79 3.97 -22.69
C ALA A 48 -0.31 4.94 -22.23
N ILE A 49 -1.54 4.80 -22.75
CA ILE A 49 -2.68 5.66 -22.39
C ILE A 49 -3.07 5.43 -20.93
N CYS A 50 -3.27 4.18 -20.53
CA CYS A 50 -3.67 3.86 -19.15
C CYS A 50 -2.58 4.25 -18.14
N GLY A 51 -1.31 4.02 -18.48
CA GLY A 51 -0.18 4.41 -17.64
C GLY A 51 -0.02 5.93 -17.52
N ALA A 52 -0.21 6.67 -18.62
CA ALA A 52 -0.20 8.14 -18.59
C ALA A 52 -1.34 8.69 -17.71
N TYR A 53 -2.55 8.17 -17.88
CA TYR A 53 -3.68 8.51 -17.04
C TYR A 53 -3.39 8.20 -15.56
N ASP A 54 -2.91 7.00 -15.28
CA ASP A 54 -2.66 6.54 -13.90
C ASP A 54 -1.58 7.39 -13.20
N VAL A 55 -0.46 7.65 -13.87
CA VAL A 55 0.60 8.48 -13.29
C VAL A 55 0.19 9.96 -13.15
N SER A 56 -0.67 10.46 -14.05
CA SER A 56 -1.17 11.86 -13.99
C SER A 56 -2.06 12.13 -12.78
N ARG A 57 -2.61 11.08 -12.15
CA ARG A 57 -3.37 11.20 -10.91
C ARG A 57 -2.49 11.55 -9.69
N ASN A 58 -1.19 11.33 -9.82
CA ASN A 58 -0.23 11.80 -8.83
C ASN A 58 0.06 13.27 -9.10
N SER A 59 -0.27 14.13 -8.17
CA SER A 59 0.13 15.53 -8.19
C SER A 59 1.65 15.61 -8.19
N GLY A 60 2.22 16.68 -8.72
CA GLY A 60 3.67 16.85 -8.77
C GLY A 60 4.38 15.83 -9.68
N LEU A 61 3.96 15.76 -10.95
CA LEU A 61 4.65 14.96 -11.98
C LEU A 61 6.11 15.42 -12.14
N SER A 62 6.99 14.80 -11.37
CA SER A 62 8.43 14.99 -11.49
C SER A 62 9.08 13.84 -12.27
N ALA A 63 10.27 14.06 -12.81
CA ALA A 63 11.06 12.99 -13.42
C ALA A 63 11.29 11.82 -12.46
N THR A 64 11.38 12.10 -11.16
CA THR A 64 11.49 11.08 -10.10
C THR A 64 10.21 10.26 -9.97
N THR A 65 9.03 10.89 -10.01
CA THR A 65 7.73 10.20 -9.95
C THR A 65 7.56 9.30 -11.19
N LEU A 66 7.82 9.82 -12.40
CA LEU A 66 7.75 9.06 -13.64
C LEU A 66 8.69 7.85 -13.62
N ARG A 67 9.95 8.06 -13.22
CA ARG A 67 10.93 6.98 -13.12
C ARG A 67 10.50 5.92 -12.10
N ARG A 68 9.98 6.32 -10.92
CA ARG A 68 9.47 5.38 -9.92
C ARG A 68 8.28 4.59 -10.43
N TYR A 69 7.39 5.24 -11.17
CA TYR A 69 6.19 4.59 -11.69
C TYR A 69 6.52 3.58 -12.79
N PHE A 70 7.28 3.94 -13.81
CA PHE A 70 7.54 3.07 -14.97
C PHE A 70 8.68 2.07 -14.76
N ILE A 71 9.69 2.38 -13.97
CA ILE A 71 10.94 1.59 -13.88
C ILE A 71 11.23 1.16 -12.42
N GLY A 72 10.58 1.79 -11.45
CA GLY A 72 10.78 1.55 -10.02
C GLY A 72 9.71 0.66 -9.39
N ASN A 73 9.35 0.97 -8.15
CA ASN A 73 8.36 0.23 -7.37
C ASN A 73 6.91 0.41 -7.85
N GLY A 74 6.63 1.35 -8.75
CA GLY A 74 5.35 1.53 -9.43
C GLY A 74 5.16 0.66 -10.68
N PHE A 75 6.18 -0.12 -11.09
CA PHE A 75 6.11 -0.94 -12.29
C PHE A 75 4.88 -1.88 -12.31
N PHE A 76 4.60 -2.54 -11.21
CA PHE A 76 3.41 -3.41 -11.11
C PHE A 76 2.11 -2.61 -11.12
N THR A 77 2.08 -1.39 -10.59
CA THR A 77 0.94 -0.48 -10.71
C THR A 77 0.69 -0.14 -12.18
N TRP A 78 1.75 0.14 -12.93
CA TRP A 78 1.66 0.35 -14.38
C TRP A 78 1.17 -0.89 -15.13
N VAL A 79 1.68 -2.08 -14.81
CA VAL A 79 1.20 -3.35 -15.40
C VAL A 79 -0.30 -3.54 -15.13
N MET A 80 -0.78 -3.11 -13.98
CA MET A 80 -2.20 -3.16 -13.61
C MET A 80 -3.02 -1.97 -14.14
N SER A 81 -2.42 -0.95 -14.77
CA SER A 81 -3.11 0.28 -15.13
C SER A 81 -4.31 0.10 -16.08
N PRO A 82 -4.31 -0.80 -17.09
CA PRO A 82 -5.51 -1.03 -17.89
C PRO A 82 -6.66 -1.63 -17.06
N PHE A 83 -6.34 -2.54 -16.15
CA PHE A 83 -7.31 -3.14 -15.25
C PHE A 83 -7.81 -2.13 -14.21
N ASN A 84 -6.92 -1.33 -13.63
CA ASN A 84 -7.29 -0.24 -12.73
C ASN A 84 -8.20 0.79 -13.42
N SER A 85 -7.96 1.11 -14.69
CA SER A 85 -8.84 2.00 -15.47
C SER A 85 -10.24 1.38 -15.68
N LEU A 86 -10.34 0.07 -15.87
CA LEU A 86 -11.62 -0.63 -15.92
C LEU A 86 -12.34 -0.57 -14.58
N LEU A 87 -11.63 -0.72 -13.45
CA LEU A 87 -12.20 -0.58 -12.12
C LEU A 87 -12.72 0.85 -11.86
N ASP A 88 -12.04 1.88 -12.41
CA ASP A 88 -12.54 3.26 -12.37
C ASP A 88 -13.88 3.38 -13.10
N LEU A 89 -14.03 2.80 -14.28
CA LEU A 89 -15.30 2.79 -15.02
C LEU A 89 -16.41 2.05 -14.27
N LEU A 90 -16.11 0.90 -13.67
CA LEU A 90 -17.05 0.14 -12.85
C LEU A 90 -17.42 0.84 -11.54
N SER A 91 -16.67 1.84 -11.13
CA SER A 91 -16.97 2.63 -9.93
C SER A 91 -17.88 3.84 -10.21
N LEU A 92 -18.14 4.19 -11.45
CA LEU A 92 -19.04 5.31 -11.76
C LEU A 92 -20.42 5.09 -11.14
N PRO A 93 -21.07 6.14 -10.63
CA PRO A 93 -20.70 7.56 -10.68
C PRO A 93 -19.73 8.02 -9.59
N HIS A 94 -19.15 7.13 -8.77
CA HIS A 94 -18.23 7.48 -7.70
C HIS A 94 -16.83 7.76 -8.27
N VAL A 95 -16.55 9.03 -8.54
CA VAL A 95 -15.26 9.46 -9.08
C VAL A 95 -14.15 9.25 -8.05
N ASN A 96 -13.02 8.71 -8.50
CA ASN A 96 -11.86 8.55 -7.64
C ASN A 96 -11.16 9.90 -7.40
N LYS A 97 -11.26 10.41 -6.18
CA LYS A 97 -10.65 11.68 -5.74
C LYS A 97 -9.17 11.55 -5.34
N GLY A 98 -8.69 10.30 -5.14
CA GLY A 98 -7.37 10.04 -4.59
C GLY A 98 -7.35 10.06 -3.07
N VAL A 99 -7.65 11.18 -2.44
CA VAL A 99 -7.85 11.33 -0.99
C VAL A 99 -9.32 11.65 -0.70
N TYR A 100 -9.85 11.07 0.35
CA TYR A 100 -11.27 11.14 0.71
C TYR A 100 -11.42 11.63 2.16
N ARG A 101 -12.47 12.41 2.39
CA ARG A 101 -13.04 12.61 3.72
C ARG A 101 -14.09 11.53 3.99
N LEU A 102 -14.43 11.32 5.25
CA LEU A 102 -15.47 10.36 5.62
C LEU A 102 -16.82 10.68 4.94
N GLU A 103 -17.13 11.97 4.81
CA GLU A 103 -18.35 12.49 4.18
C GLU A 103 -18.41 12.24 2.67
N ASP A 104 -17.29 12.04 2.01
CA ASP A 104 -17.23 11.71 0.57
C ASP A 104 -17.70 10.27 0.29
N LEU A 105 -17.76 9.43 1.31
CA LEU A 105 -18.22 8.05 1.18
C LEU A 105 -19.75 7.98 1.16
N PRO A 106 -20.33 7.07 0.38
CA PRO A 106 -21.76 6.78 0.47
C PRO A 106 -22.17 6.39 1.91
N PRO A 107 -23.41 6.70 2.34
CA PRO A 107 -23.83 6.49 3.73
C PRO A 107 -23.53 5.10 4.28
N ALA A 108 -23.85 4.04 3.53
CA ALA A 108 -23.61 2.67 3.98
C ALA A 108 -22.12 2.31 4.17
N TYR A 109 -21.22 2.92 3.40
CA TYR A 109 -19.77 2.77 3.55
C TYR A 109 -19.28 3.54 4.78
N ARG A 110 -19.75 4.77 4.94
CA ARG A 110 -19.43 5.64 6.08
C ARG A 110 -19.84 5.00 7.41
N ASP A 111 -21.08 4.45 7.45
CA ASP A 111 -21.60 3.78 8.65
C ASP A 111 -20.74 2.57 9.03
N GLU A 112 -20.25 1.82 8.06
CA GLU A 112 -19.35 0.69 8.32
C GLU A 112 -17.99 1.13 8.87
N VAL A 113 -17.39 2.19 8.31
CA VAL A 113 -16.14 2.78 8.83
C VAL A 113 -16.32 3.28 10.25
N THR A 114 -17.42 3.98 10.53
CA THR A 114 -17.72 4.51 11.87
C THR A 114 -17.87 3.39 12.89
N ARG A 115 -18.63 2.34 12.58
CA ARG A 115 -18.77 1.16 13.45
C ARG A 115 -17.43 0.45 13.70
N LEU A 116 -16.59 0.35 12.66
CA LEU A 116 -15.27 -0.27 12.78
C LEU A 116 -14.36 0.53 13.74
N ILE A 117 -14.33 1.84 13.58
CA ILE A 117 -13.54 2.73 14.44
C ILE A 117 -14.02 2.63 15.88
N GLN A 118 -15.34 2.64 16.10
CA GLN A 118 -15.91 2.47 17.44
C GLN A 118 -15.49 1.12 18.06
N ALA A 119 -15.66 0.01 17.34
CA ALA A 119 -15.26 -1.31 17.79
C ALA A 119 -13.76 -1.40 18.12
N ALA A 120 -12.91 -0.74 17.33
CA ALA A 120 -11.48 -0.71 17.57
C ALA A 120 -11.11 0.08 18.83
N ASN A 121 -11.74 1.22 19.06
CA ASN A 121 -11.51 2.05 20.25
C ASN A 121 -11.97 1.33 21.56
N GLU A 122 -13.04 0.55 21.50
CA GLU A 122 -13.56 -0.21 22.65
C GLU A 122 -12.71 -1.46 22.96
N SER A 123 -11.86 -1.91 22.05
CA SER A 123 -11.15 -3.20 22.14
C SER A 123 -9.77 -3.14 22.81
N ASN A 124 -9.34 -1.99 23.31
CA ASN A 124 -8.01 -1.80 23.94
C ASN A 124 -6.83 -2.40 23.15
N LEU A 125 -6.85 -2.22 21.83
CA LEU A 125 -5.90 -2.83 20.89
C LEU A 125 -4.47 -2.36 21.09
N VAL A 126 -4.27 -1.12 21.56
CA VAL A 126 -2.95 -0.55 21.83
C VAL A 126 -2.22 -1.36 22.88
N ALA A 127 -2.85 -1.62 24.04
CA ALA A 127 -2.24 -2.40 25.13
C ALA A 127 -1.94 -3.85 24.70
N GLN A 128 -2.82 -4.46 23.90
CA GLN A 128 -2.61 -5.81 23.40
C GLN A 128 -1.42 -5.90 22.42
N MET A 129 -1.17 -4.86 21.61
CA MET A 129 -0.06 -4.82 20.65
C MET A 129 1.26 -4.38 21.28
N GLU A 130 1.24 -3.70 22.43
CA GLU A 130 2.42 -3.06 23.00
C GLU A 130 3.58 -4.05 23.19
N GLU A 131 3.34 -5.17 23.87
CA GLU A 131 4.38 -6.16 24.14
C GLU A 131 4.87 -6.84 22.87
N ALA A 132 3.95 -7.22 22.00
CA ALA A 132 4.25 -7.94 20.75
C ALA A 132 5.04 -7.09 19.74
N SER A 133 4.96 -5.76 19.82
CA SER A 133 5.60 -4.85 18.87
C SER A 133 6.98 -4.35 19.30
N LYS A 134 7.37 -4.49 20.57
CA LYS A 134 8.61 -3.90 21.13
C LYS A 134 9.89 -4.26 20.38
N GLN A 135 9.99 -5.50 19.89
CA GLN A 135 11.24 -6.04 19.33
C GLN A 135 11.44 -5.72 17.84
N HIS A 136 10.46 -5.17 17.16
CA HIS A 136 10.52 -4.97 15.71
C HIS A 136 10.21 -3.52 15.33
N PRO A 137 10.92 -2.94 14.37
CA PRO A 137 10.68 -1.56 13.93
C PRO A 137 9.25 -1.35 13.43
N ARG A 138 8.70 -2.34 12.72
CA ARG A 138 7.33 -2.34 12.20
C ARG A 138 6.69 -3.70 12.40
N THR A 139 5.48 -3.69 12.98
CA THR A 139 4.73 -4.91 13.31
C THR A 139 3.31 -4.79 12.77
N MET A 140 2.75 -5.90 12.33
CA MET A 140 1.39 -5.97 11.84
C MET A 140 0.68 -7.23 12.35
N ALA A 141 -0.59 -7.10 12.74
CA ALA A 141 -1.47 -8.22 13.07
C ALA A 141 -2.80 -8.03 12.33
N PHE A 142 -3.38 -9.13 11.85
CA PHE A 142 -4.62 -9.08 11.07
C PHE A 142 -5.75 -9.80 11.80
N PHE A 143 -6.95 -9.18 11.81
CA PHE A 143 -8.23 -9.81 12.13
C PHE A 143 -8.88 -10.38 10.88
N ARG A 144 -8.75 -9.68 9.76
CA ARG A 144 -9.30 -10.05 8.46
C ARG A 144 -8.31 -9.66 7.36
N TRP A 145 -8.12 -10.53 6.38
CA TRP A 145 -7.22 -10.28 5.26
C TRP A 145 -7.87 -10.69 3.95
N TYR A 146 -8.14 -9.70 3.11
CA TYR A 146 -8.85 -9.86 1.83
C TYR A 146 -10.07 -10.78 1.93
N GLY A 147 -11.00 -10.40 2.82
CA GLY A 147 -12.29 -11.06 3.01
C GLY A 147 -12.28 -12.33 3.86
N VAL A 148 -11.13 -12.77 4.38
CA VAL A 148 -11.01 -13.98 5.22
C VAL A 148 -10.49 -13.61 6.61
N ASP A 149 -11.20 -14.08 7.62
CA ASP A 149 -10.80 -13.88 9.01
C ASP A 149 -9.51 -14.63 9.32
N GLN A 150 -8.64 -14.00 10.07
CA GLN A 150 -7.32 -14.51 10.41
C GLN A 150 -7.30 -14.96 11.87
N ASN A 151 -6.50 -16.00 12.14
CA ASN A 151 -6.23 -16.41 13.50
C ASN A 151 -5.26 -15.41 14.15
N THR A 152 -5.76 -14.60 15.06
CA THR A 152 -4.99 -13.56 15.75
C THR A 152 -4.92 -13.81 17.25
N PHE A 153 -3.87 -13.32 17.91
CA PHE A 153 -3.77 -13.33 19.37
C PHE A 153 -4.58 -12.19 20.01
N LEU A 154 -4.99 -11.20 19.20
CA LEU A 154 -5.73 -10.03 19.65
C LEU A 154 -7.18 -10.41 19.99
N ASN A 155 -7.64 -9.99 21.16
CA ASN A 155 -9.02 -10.20 21.61
C ASN A 155 -9.87 -8.97 21.30
N ALA A 156 -10.58 -9.01 20.17
CA ALA A 156 -11.53 -7.98 19.76
C ALA A 156 -12.69 -8.59 18.97
N PRO A 157 -13.63 -9.29 19.64
CA PRO A 157 -14.75 -9.98 18.98
C PRO A 157 -15.58 -9.07 18.07
N ALA A 158 -15.73 -7.80 18.43
CA ALA A 158 -16.47 -6.81 17.65
C ALA A 158 -15.85 -6.55 16.25
N LEU A 159 -14.58 -6.89 16.03
CA LEU A 159 -13.93 -6.79 14.72
C LEU A 159 -14.18 -8.01 13.83
N HIS A 160 -14.70 -9.12 14.35
CA HIS A 160 -15.03 -10.34 13.62
C HIS A 160 -16.48 -10.40 13.13
N GLN A 161 -17.21 -9.27 13.15
CA GLN A 161 -18.57 -9.22 12.61
C GLN A 161 -18.57 -9.30 11.07
N PRO A 162 -19.72 -9.62 10.43
CA PRO A 162 -19.83 -9.62 8.99
C PRO A 162 -19.75 -8.18 8.44
N TRP A 163 -18.68 -7.90 7.71
CA TRP A 163 -18.45 -6.64 7.03
C TRP A 163 -18.90 -6.75 5.57
N LYS A 164 -19.67 -5.78 5.09
CA LYS A 164 -20.17 -5.75 3.72
C LYS A 164 -19.16 -5.15 2.74
N TYR A 165 -18.39 -4.16 3.17
CA TYR A 165 -17.46 -3.42 2.32
C TYR A 165 -16.01 -3.52 2.80
N ILE A 166 -15.77 -3.87 4.04
CA ILE A 166 -14.43 -3.98 4.62
C ILE A 166 -13.86 -5.38 4.36
N GLU A 167 -12.74 -5.42 3.65
CA GLU A 167 -12.09 -6.67 3.23
C GLU A 167 -10.82 -6.97 4.03
N THR A 168 -10.13 -5.95 4.53
CA THR A 168 -8.96 -6.12 5.40
C THR A 168 -9.13 -5.32 6.66
N ILE A 169 -8.83 -5.93 7.81
CA ILE A 169 -8.75 -5.28 9.12
C ILE A 169 -7.47 -5.76 9.79
N GLY A 170 -6.58 -4.85 10.08
CA GLY A 170 -5.35 -5.13 10.80
C GLY A 170 -4.92 -3.96 11.66
N ILE A 171 -3.90 -4.19 12.46
CA ILE A 171 -3.20 -3.17 13.23
C ILE A 171 -1.78 -3.10 12.72
N SER A 172 -1.34 -1.92 12.33
CA SER A 172 0.05 -1.62 11.99
C SER A 172 0.68 -0.78 13.09
N VAL A 173 1.86 -1.18 13.53
CA VAL A 173 2.63 -0.48 14.56
C VAL A 173 3.92 0.03 13.93
N PHE A 174 4.16 1.31 14.11
CA PHE A 174 5.42 1.97 13.80
C PHE A 174 6.10 2.33 15.10
N ASN A 175 7.22 1.70 15.39
CA ASN A 175 8.03 2.08 16.53
C ASN A 175 8.72 3.44 16.28
N LYS A 176 9.46 3.92 17.28
CA LYS A 176 10.15 5.20 17.26
C LYS A 176 11.06 5.34 16.05
N LYS A 177 11.00 6.49 15.38
CA LYS A 177 11.89 6.87 14.27
C LYS A 177 11.90 5.87 13.11
N VAL A 178 10.71 5.41 12.72
CA VAL A 178 10.54 4.42 11.65
C VAL A 178 9.57 4.93 10.59
N SER A 179 9.99 4.87 9.34
CA SER A 179 9.23 5.31 8.17
C SER A 179 9.16 4.22 7.10
N THR A 180 8.15 4.28 6.21
CA THR A 180 8.12 3.42 5.02
C THR A 180 8.96 4.02 3.90
N SER A 181 9.36 3.21 2.93
CA SER A 181 9.81 3.75 1.65
C SER A 181 8.64 4.36 0.88
N LYS A 182 8.92 5.34 0.03
CA LYS A 182 7.94 5.91 -0.89
C LYS A 182 7.55 4.88 -1.95
N HIS A 183 6.26 4.54 -2.07
CA HIS A 183 5.79 3.43 -2.92
C HIS A 183 4.37 3.66 -3.45
N PHE A 184 3.96 2.80 -4.40
CA PHE A 184 2.62 2.71 -4.96
C PHE A 184 1.99 1.38 -4.53
N GLY A 185 0.69 1.37 -4.27
CA GLY A 185 -0.10 0.15 -4.26
C GLY A 185 -0.42 -0.32 -5.68
N TYR A 186 -0.98 -1.52 -5.82
CA TYR A 186 -1.12 -2.16 -7.14
C TYR A 186 -2.54 -2.15 -7.68
N LEU A 187 -3.54 -2.18 -6.80
CA LEU A 187 -4.92 -2.45 -7.17
C LEU A 187 -5.88 -1.37 -6.68
N ARG A 188 -6.70 -0.87 -7.60
CA ARG A 188 -7.68 0.19 -7.35
C ARG A 188 -9.07 -0.33 -6.98
N ALA A 189 -9.20 -1.59 -6.58
CA ALA A 189 -10.47 -2.16 -6.14
C ALA A 189 -10.87 -1.74 -4.73
N SER A 190 -9.92 -1.26 -3.92
CA SER A 190 -10.14 -0.84 -2.54
C SER A 190 -9.56 0.54 -2.26
N LEU A 191 -10.11 1.17 -1.22
CA LEU A 191 -9.54 2.35 -0.56
C LEU A 191 -8.82 1.90 0.69
N ARG A 192 -7.69 2.52 0.99
CA ARG A 192 -6.96 2.38 2.24
C ARG A 192 -7.52 3.35 3.27
N ILE A 193 -7.87 2.84 4.43
CA ILE A 193 -8.29 3.62 5.59
C ILE A 193 -7.27 3.38 6.68
N LEU A 194 -6.69 4.46 7.18
CA LEU A 194 -5.80 4.46 8.33
C LEU A 194 -6.45 5.27 9.44
N TYR A 195 -6.56 4.67 10.64
CA TYR A 195 -7.06 5.37 11.81
C TYR A 195 -6.09 5.19 12.97
N ASN A 196 -5.57 6.30 13.49
CA ASN A 196 -4.61 6.30 14.58
C ASN A 196 -5.30 5.97 15.91
N LEU A 197 -4.87 4.89 16.57
CA LEU A 197 -5.48 4.40 17.81
C LEU A 197 -5.00 5.14 19.06
N ASN A 198 -3.80 5.72 19.01
CA ASN A 198 -3.24 6.53 20.09
C ASN A 198 -3.04 7.97 19.66
N ASP A 199 -3.00 8.89 20.63
CA ASP A 199 -2.71 10.29 20.37
C ASP A 199 -1.22 10.48 20.06
N MET A 200 -0.94 11.25 19.01
CA MET A 200 0.41 11.71 18.69
C MET A 200 0.54 13.17 19.11
N THR A 201 1.67 13.50 19.70
CA THR A 201 1.93 14.85 20.23
C THR A 201 2.83 15.71 19.34
N ASP A 202 3.40 15.10 18.29
CA ASP A 202 4.40 15.70 17.42
C ASP A 202 4.00 15.58 15.95
N ASP A 203 4.23 16.65 15.18
CA ASP A 203 3.94 16.71 13.74
C ASP A 203 4.88 15.86 12.88
N SER A 204 5.96 15.33 13.47
CA SER A 204 6.89 14.42 12.78
C SER A 204 6.32 13.01 12.58
N ALA A 205 5.07 12.76 13.01
CA ALA A 205 4.28 11.60 12.64
C ALA A 205 3.21 11.99 11.61
N TYR A 206 3.40 11.61 10.35
CA TYR A 206 2.52 11.99 9.26
C TYR A 206 2.53 10.97 8.10
N ILE A 207 1.62 11.13 7.16
CA ILE A 207 1.61 10.41 5.89
C ILE A 207 1.47 11.40 4.74
N VAL A 208 2.19 11.16 3.65
CA VAL A 208 2.09 11.91 2.40
C VAL A 208 1.51 11.01 1.34
N VAL A 209 0.46 11.46 0.66
CA VAL A 209 -0.18 10.77 -0.47
C VAL A 209 -0.35 11.77 -1.62
N GLY A 210 0.38 11.58 -2.71
CA GLY A 210 0.47 12.59 -3.75
C GLY A 210 1.04 13.91 -3.20
N GLU A 211 0.21 14.96 -3.16
CA GLU A 211 0.53 16.26 -2.56
C GLU A 211 -0.12 16.47 -1.18
N GLU A 212 -1.04 15.60 -0.79
CA GLU A 212 -1.74 15.71 0.48
C GLU A 212 -0.88 15.16 1.62
N THR A 213 -0.84 15.89 2.73
CA THR A 213 -0.17 15.48 3.96
C THR A 213 -1.17 15.42 5.10
N ASN A 214 -1.21 14.31 5.81
CA ASN A 214 -2.01 14.14 7.01
C ASN A 214 -1.10 14.01 8.23
N TYR A 215 -1.17 14.96 9.16
CA TYR A 215 -0.49 14.93 10.44
C TYR A 215 -1.34 14.18 11.46
N TRP A 216 -0.81 13.11 12.05
CA TRP A 216 -1.55 12.25 12.95
C TRP A 216 -1.94 12.92 14.28
N ARG A 217 -1.28 14.00 14.65
CA ARG A 217 -1.68 14.86 15.77
C ARG A 217 -2.99 15.58 15.52
N GLU A 218 -3.22 16.01 14.28
CA GLU A 218 -4.36 16.84 13.89
C GLU A 218 -5.57 15.99 13.47
N ASN A 219 -5.32 14.94 12.70
CA ASN A 219 -6.39 14.09 12.15
C ASN A 219 -6.04 12.61 12.27
N LYS A 220 -6.82 11.88 13.08
CA LYS A 220 -6.64 10.44 13.30
C LYS A 220 -7.09 9.57 12.15
N LEU A 221 -8.00 10.05 11.28
CA LEU A 221 -8.58 9.29 10.17
C LEU A 221 -8.06 9.80 8.84
N PHE A 222 -7.51 8.91 8.02
CA PHE A 222 -7.08 9.23 6.67
C PHE A 222 -7.49 8.14 5.69
N ILE A 223 -8.19 8.53 4.60
CA ILE A 223 -8.76 7.62 3.60
C ILE A 223 -8.19 7.99 2.24
N PHE A 224 -7.61 7.02 1.54
CA PHE A 224 -6.97 7.30 0.25
C PHE A 224 -6.93 6.08 -0.67
N ASP A 225 -6.72 6.35 -1.95
CA ASP A 225 -6.37 5.36 -2.95
C ASP A 225 -4.88 5.04 -2.85
N ASP A 226 -4.52 3.85 -2.40
CA ASP A 226 -3.12 3.48 -2.17
C ASP A 226 -2.33 3.28 -3.46
N THR A 227 -2.99 3.27 -4.64
CA THR A 227 -2.30 3.30 -5.94
C THR A 227 -1.62 4.65 -6.23
N LEU A 228 -1.88 5.69 -5.45
CA LEU A 228 -1.10 6.92 -5.46
C LEU A 228 0.26 6.72 -4.77
N LEU A 229 1.23 7.52 -5.19
CA LEU A 229 2.55 7.52 -4.56
C LEU A 229 2.45 8.02 -3.12
N HIS A 230 2.78 7.17 -2.16
CA HIS A 230 2.62 7.52 -0.75
C HIS A 230 3.80 7.05 0.12
N GLN A 231 3.93 7.68 1.29
CA GLN A 231 4.93 7.36 2.30
C GLN A 231 4.42 7.74 3.68
N SER A 232 4.56 6.85 4.66
CA SER A 232 4.21 7.09 6.06
C SER A 232 5.47 7.29 6.90
N PHE A 233 5.43 8.27 7.78
CA PHE A 233 6.53 8.68 8.64
C PHE A 233 6.12 8.59 10.11
N ASN A 234 7.02 8.10 10.94
CA ASN A 234 7.02 8.25 12.39
C ASN A 234 8.43 8.59 12.84
N GLU A 235 8.80 9.85 12.76
CA GLU A 235 10.11 10.36 13.17
C GLU A 235 10.13 10.80 14.65
N THR A 236 9.05 10.47 15.39
CA THR A 236 8.89 10.80 16.81
C THR A 236 9.53 9.75 17.72
N ASP A 237 9.62 10.08 19.02
CA ASP A 237 9.99 9.13 20.07
C ASP A 237 8.78 8.38 20.66
N GLN A 238 7.59 8.50 20.03
CA GLN A 238 6.38 7.75 20.38
C GLN A 238 6.16 6.58 19.41
N THR A 239 5.64 5.47 19.91
CA THR A 239 5.14 4.37 19.07
C THR A 239 3.77 4.75 18.55
N ARG A 240 3.55 4.60 17.24
CA ARG A 240 2.26 4.84 16.57
C ARG A 240 1.54 3.53 16.31
N TYR A 241 0.33 3.41 16.82
CA TYR A 241 -0.58 2.28 16.60
C TYR A 241 -1.68 2.74 15.65
N CYS A 242 -1.87 2.04 14.56
CA CYS A 242 -2.79 2.43 13.51
C CYS A 242 -3.65 1.26 13.06
N LEU A 243 -4.97 1.44 13.08
CA LEU A 243 -5.90 0.55 12.42
C LEU A 243 -5.67 0.67 10.90
N PHE A 244 -5.43 -0.47 10.27
CA PHE A 244 -5.09 -0.61 8.86
C PHE A 244 -6.21 -1.36 8.16
N VAL A 245 -6.91 -0.70 7.25
CA VAL A 245 -8.13 -1.23 6.66
C VAL A 245 -8.11 -1.07 5.15
N ASP A 246 -8.54 -2.13 4.44
CA ASP A 246 -8.93 -2.01 3.03
C ASP A 246 -10.44 -2.18 2.93
N MET A 247 -11.10 -1.19 2.37
CA MET A 247 -12.52 -1.19 2.07
C MET A 247 -12.73 -1.22 0.57
N ILE A 248 -13.67 -2.01 0.06
CA ILE A 248 -14.03 -1.98 -1.36
C ILE A 248 -14.35 -0.54 -1.74
N ARG A 249 -13.81 -0.12 -2.86
CA ARG A 249 -14.09 1.21 -3.40
C ARG A 249 -15.57 1.37 -3.69
N PRO A 250 -16.20 2.54 -3.39
CA PRO A 250 -17.59 2.79 -3.71
C PRO A 250 -17.91 2.52 -5.18
N THR A 251 -18.94 1.71 -5.43
CA THR A 251 -19.30 1.23 -6.76
C THR A 251 -20.74 0.73 -6.76
N PRO A 252 -21.46 0.81 -7.91
CA PRO A 252 -22.74 0.10 -8.09
C PRO A 252 -22.59 -1.42 -8.09
N PHE A 253 -21.35 -1.95 -8.25
CA PHE A 253 -21.07 -3.38 -8.40
C PHE A 253 -20.14 -3.93 -7.29
N PRO A 254 -20.52 -3.85 -6.00
CA PRO A 254 -19.64 -4.26 -4.89
C PRO A 254 -19.24 -5.74 -4.94
N ALA A 255 -20.10 -6.61 -5.46
CA ALA A 255 -19.79 -8.03 -5.62
C ALA A 255 -18.63 -8.27 -6.60
N VAL A 256 -18.55 -7.47 -7.68
CA VAL A 256 -17.45 -7.56 -8.66
C VAL A 256 -16.13 -7.13 -8.00
N MET A 257 -16.13 -6.02 -7.28
CA MET A 257 -14.92 -5.57 -6.56
C MET A 257 -14.45 -6.60 -5.54
N ARG A 258 -15.38 -7.20 -4.79
CA ARG A 258 -15.07 -8.28 -3.84
C ARG A 258 -14.47 -9.50 -4.55
N ALA A 259 -15.03 -9.89 -5.70
CA ALA A 259 -14.47 -10.99 -6.49
C ALA A 259 -13.04 -10.68 -6.94
N VAL A 260 -12.75 -9.44 -7.35
CA VAL A 260 -11.39 -8.98 -7.69
C VAL A 260 -10.46 -9.09 -6.48
N VAL A 261 -10.86 -8.58 -5.32
CA VAL A 261 -10.07 -8.67 -4.08
C VAL A 261 -9.81 -10.15 -3.70
N SER A 262 -10.84 -11.01 -3.83
CA SER A 262 -10.71 -12.45 -3.57
C SER A 262 -9.75 -13.13 -4.54
N ALA A 263 -9.78 -12.78 -5.83
CA ALA A 263 -8.85 -13.29 -6.82
C ALA A 263 -7.40 -12.89 -6.51
N VAL A 264 -7.19 -11.62 -6.13
CA VAL A 264 -5.87 -11.14 -5.67
C VAL A 264 -5.41 -11.93 -4.46
N ARG A 265 -6.28 -12.19 -3.48
CA ARG A 265 -5.95 -13.04 -2.33
C ARG A 265 -5.46 -14.42 -2.75
N LEU A 266 -6.18 -15.10 -3.64
CA LEU A 266 -5.81 -16.45 -4.13
C LEU A 266 -4.45 -16.44 -4.80
N LEU A 267 -4.15 -15.41 -5.59
CA LEU A 267 -2.87 -15.29 -6.27
C LEU A 267 -1.71 -14.93 -5.31
N THR A 268 -1.99 -14.22 -4.22
CA THR A 268 -0.96 -13.64 -3.36
C THR A 268 -0.78 -14.35 -2.02
N GLN A 269 -1.71 -15.22 -1.62
CA GLN A 269 -1.65 -15.92 -0.33
C GLN A 269 -0.38 -16.75 -0.14
N SER A 270 0.17 -17.32 -1.22
CA SER A 270 1.44 -18.05 -1.19
C SER A 270 2.67 -17.13 -1.12
N PHE A 271 2.49 -15.84 -1.35
CA PHE A 271 3.55 -14.81 -1.41
C PHE A 271 3.32 -13.67 -0.42
N LYS A 272 2.55 -13.89 0.66
CA LYS A 272 2.32 -12.87 1.70
C LYS A 272 3.61 -12.18 2.15
N PHE A 273 4.71 -12.93 2.28
CA PHE A 273 6.01 -12.41 2.67
C PHE A 273 6.57 -11.35 1.71
N VAL A 274 6.19 -11.36 0.43
CA VAL A 274 6.65 -10.38 -0.56
C VAL A 274 5.98 -9.02 -0.32
N TYR A 275 4.71 -9.01 0.11
CA TYR A 275 3.97 -7.77 0.39
C TYR A 275 4.41 -7.13 1.71
N TYR A 276 4.77 -7.96 2.68
CA TYR A 276 5.10 -7.50 4.05
C TYR A 276 6.58 -7.68 4.40
N GLN A 277 7.49 -7.64 3.42
CA GLN A 277 8.94 -7.87 3.59
C GLN A 277 9.58 -7.05 4.72
N ASN A 278 9.07 -5.84 4.92
CA ASN A 278 9.57 -4.91 5.94
C ASN A 278 8.69 -4.84 7.19
N TRP A 279 7.76 -5.80 7.35
CA TRP A 279 6.84 -5.89 8.46
C TRP A 279 7.00 -7.24 9.15
N LYS A 280 7.03 -7.23 10.47
CA LYS A 280 6.84 -8.46 11.24
C LYS A 280 5.34 -8.70 11.38
N VAL A 281 4.81 -9.61 10.59
CA VAL A 281 3.42 -10.08 10.78
C VAL A 281 3.41 -11.04 11.96
N ILE A 282 2.56 -10.75 12.94
CA ILE A 282 2.36 -11.59 14.13
C ILE A 282 1.06 -12.34 13.94
N GLU A 283 1.15 -13.66 13.92
CA GLU A 283 0.04 -14.60 13.92
C GLU A 283 0.00 -15.31 15.29
N ARG A 284 -1.14 -15.89 15.64
CA ARG A 284 -1.22 -16.74 16.83
C ARG A 284 -0.36 -17.99 16.60
N PRO A 285 0.51 -18.38 17.55
CA PRO A 285 1.31 -19.61 17.43
C PRO A 285 0.43 -20.87 17.31
#